data_47bdba3c8a55cf7d581cb70b2623c6ff
#
_entry.id   47bdba3c8a55cf7d581cb70b2623c6ff
#
_cell.length_a   1.000
_cell.length_b   1.000
_cell.length_c   1.000
_cell.angle_alpha   90.00
_cell.angle_beta   90.00
_cell.angle_gamma   90.00
#
_symmetry.space_group_name_H-M   'P 1'
#
loop_
_entity.id
_entity.type
_entity.pdbx_description
1 polymer ?
#
loop_
_entity_poly.entity_id
_entity_poly.type
_entity_poly.pdbx_seq_one_letter_code
_entity_poly.pdbx_strand_id
1 'polypeptide(L)'
;MAFYYDEPAHTFSEYLLVPGYSSEKCIPANVDLRTPLVKFQKGEEPAITMNIPMVSAIMQAVSGEKLAVALSKEGGVSFIYGSQSVEDEAAMVARVKGYRAGFVSSDSNIRPDSTLADILALKERTGHSTVAVTSDGTANGKLEGIVTSRDYRPSRMSMDAKVRDFMTPIDKMVYAPKDTTLQQANDIIWEKKLNTLPIVDDDGRMLYMVFRKDYATHKEYPLELLDSKKRHIVGAGINTRDYAERVPALIDAGVDVLCIDSSEGYSAWQKITLDWIREHYGDSVKVGAGNVVDAEGFRFLAEAGADFIKVGIGGGSICITREQKGIGRGQATALIDVCKARDEYFEETGVYIPVCSDGGIVYDYHMTLALAMGADFMMLGRYFARFDESPTNKVNINGTYMKEYWGEGSSRARNWQRYDMGGAAKLSFEEGVDSYVPYAGSLKDNVNLTLAKVRSTMCNCGALNIRELQEKAKLTLVSATSLVEGGAHDVMLKENSNSNYPK
;
A
#
# COMPACT_ATOMS: atom_id res chain seq x y z
N MET A 1 7.49 42.26 -7.55
CA MET A 1 6.08 41.88 -7.79
C MET A 1 6.02 40.37 -7.85
N ALA A 2 5.02 39.74 -7.24
CA ALA A 2 4.88 38.29 -7.31
C ALA A 2 4.63 37.85 -8.76
N PHE A 3 5.07 36.63 -9.10
CA PHE A 3 4.74 35.98 -10.35
C PHE A 3 3.31 35.45 -10.30
N TYR A 4 2.57 35.53 -11.38
CA TYR A 4 1.21 35.01 -11.53
C TYR A 4 1.14 34.02 -12.69
N TYR A 5 0.51 32.89 -12.48
CA TYR A 5 0.05 32.06 -13.58
C TYR A 5 -1.21 32.66 -14.19
N ASP A 6 -1.24 32.84 -15.51
CA ASP A 6 -2.36 33.50 -16.21
C ASP A 6 -3.64 32.64 -16.23
N GLU A 7 -3.49 31.31 -16.15
CA GLU A 7 -4.62 30.37 -16.19
C GLU A 7 -4.93 29.80 -14.80
N PRO A 8 -6.22 29.56 -14.49
CA PRO A 8 -6.61 28.89 -13.27
C PRO A 8 -6.04 27.48 -13.18
N ALA A 9 -5.70 27.03 -11.98
CA ALA A 9 -5.29 25.65 -11.75
C ALA A 9 -6.52 24.73 -11.60
N HIS A 10 -6.57 23.68 -12.40
CA HIS A 10 -7.68 22.74 -12.52
C HIS A 10 -7.50 21.45 -11.71
N THR A 11 -8.62 20.84 -11.34
CA THR A 11 -8.67 19.50 -10.73
C THR A 11 -9.10 18.43 -11.75
N PHE A 12 -9.00 17.16 -11.39
CA PHE A 12 -9.42 16.07 -12.28
C PHE A 12 -10.91 16.14 -12.66
N SER A 13 -11.79 16.60 -11.77
CA SER A 13 -13.23 16.69 -12.03
C SER A 13 -13.58 17.66 -13.17
N GLU A 14 -12.68 18.57 -13.52
CA GLU A 14 -12.88 19.55 -14.58
C GLU A 14 -12.48 19.03 -15.96
N TYR A 15 -12.08 17.75 -16.06
CA TYR A 15 -11.70 17.11 -17.32
C TYR A 15 -12.52 15.87 -17.62
N LEU A 16 -12.72 15.63 -18.92
CA LEU A 16 -13.18 14.36 -19.46
C LEU A 16 -12.24 13.88 -20.56
N LEU A 17 -12.18 12.55 -20.73
CA LEU A 17 -11.55 11.92 -21.88
C LEU A 17 -12.50 11.92 -23.06
N VAL A 18 -12.01 12.36 -24.21
CA VAL A 18 -12.72 12.24 -25.48
C VAL A 18 -12.40 10.88 -26.09
N PRO A 19 -13.38 10.05 -26.47
CA PRO A 19 -13.13 8.75 -27.06
C PRO A 19 -12.20 8.82 -28.27
N GLY A 20 -11.27 7.87 -28.37
CA GLY A 20 -10.40 7.67 -29.52
C GLY A 20 -10.91 6.53 -30.43
N TYR A 21 -10.14 6.20 -31.45
CA TYR A 21 -10.42 5.03 -32.27
C TYR A 21 -10.10 3.75 -31.47
N SER A 22 -11.10 2.90 -31.28
CA SER A 22 -11.00 1.61 -30.60
C SER A 22 -11.07 0.49 -31.66
N SER A 23 -9.99 -0.27 -31.79
CA SER A 23 -9.93 -1.43 -32.66
C SER A 23 -10.49 -2.69 -31.99
N GLU A 24 -10.65 -3.79 -32.75
CA GLU A 24 -11.06 -5.10 -32.24
C GLU A 24 -10.10 -5.66 -31.17
N LYS A 25 -8.87 -5.14 -31.08
CA LYS A 25 -7.87 -5.52 -30.06
C LYS A 25 -8.10 -4.79 -28.74
N CYS A 26 -8.86 -3.68 -28.75
CA CYS A 26 -9.12 -2.86 -27.55
C CYS A 26 -10.21 -3.51 -26.68
N ILE A 27 -9.86 -4.63 -26.06
CA ILE A 27 -10.67 -5.31 -25.05
C ILE A 27 -9.93 -5.27 -23.70
N PRO A 28 -10.64 -5.20 -22.56
CA PRO A 28 -10.02 -5.05 -21.24
C PRO A 28 -8.96 -6.12 -20.91
N ALA A 29 -9.12 -7.34 -21.42
CA ALA A 29 -8.17 -8.44 -21.21
C ALA A 29 -6.80 -8.20 -21.87
N ASN A 30 -6.73 -7.37 -22.92
CA ASN A 30 -5.50 -7.05 -23.63
C ASN A 30 -4.78 -5.81 -23.07
N VAL A 31 -5.37 -5.12 -22.09
CA VAL A 31 -4.78 -3.92 -21.49
C VAL A 31 -3.74 -4.30 -20.45
N ASP A 32 -2.50 -3.87 -20.68
CA ASP A 32 -1.38 -4.00 -19.75
C ASP A 32 -1.27 -2.73 -18.89
N LEU A 33 -1.33 -2.91 -17.57
CA LEU A 33 -1.22 -1.81 -16.59
C LEU A 33 0.15 -1.75 -15.92
N ARG A 34 1.12 -2.53 -16.39
CA ARG A 34 2.49 -2.49 -15.84
C ARG A 34 3.09 -1.11 -16.04
N THR A 35 3.81 -0.66 -15.00
CA THR A 35 4.37 0.68 -14.95
C THR A 35 5.67 0.70 -14.15
N PRO A 36 6.67 1.54 -14.52
CA PRO A 36 7.90 1.67 -13.76
C PRO A 36 7.62 2.32 -12.40
N LEU A 37 8.25 1.80 -11.34
CA LEU A 37 8.24 2.44 -10.03
C LEU A 37 9.44 3.37 -9.83
N VAL A 38 10.58 3.05 -10.43
CA VAL A 38 11.86 3.74 -10.23
C VAL A 38 12.50 4.14 -11.56
N LYS A 39 13.38 5.14 -11.51
CA LYS A 39 14.10 5.67 -12.68
C LYS A 39 14.87 4.59 -13.45
N PHE A 40 15.00 4.80 -14.75
CA PHE A 40 15.76 3.95 -15.64
C PHE A 40 16.35 4.76 -16.83
N GLN A 41 17.39 4.23 -17.45
CA GLN A 41 18.00 4.82 -18.63
C GLN A 41 17.25 4.44 -19.91
N LYS A 42 17.29 5.30 -20.90
CA LYS A 42 16.71 5.04 -22.23
C LYS A 42 17.26 3.73 -22.82
N GLY A 43 16.36 2.80 -23.09
CA GLY A 43 16.72 1.47 -23.61
C GLY A 43 17.00 0.40 -22.55
N GLU A 44 16.88 0.74 -21.27
CA GLU A 44 16.99 -0.20 -20.16
C GLU A 44 15.59 -0.48 -19.55
N GLU A 45 15.47 -1.61 -18.86
CA GLU A 45 14.29 -1.93 -18.07
C GLU A 45 14.42 -1.33 -16.65
N PRO A 46 13.34 -0.82 -16.06
CA PRO A 46 13.38 -0.33 -14.70
C PRO A 46 13.66 -1.45 -13.70
N ALA A 47 14.46 -1.17 -12.66
CA ALA A 47 14.80 -2.15 -11.63
C ALA A 47 13.57 -2.68 -10.86
N ILE A 48 12.51 -1.89 -10.76
CA ILE A 48 11.22 -2.30 -10.18
C ILE A 48 10.09 -1.84 -11.09
N THR A 49 9.30 -2.81 -11.58
CA THR A 49 8.09 -2.59 -12.37
C THR A 49 6.90 -3.10 -11.57
N MET A 50 5.88 -2.26 -11.37
CA MET A 50 4.61 -2.66 -10.75
C MET A 50 3.67 -3.27 -11.79
N ASN A 51 2.82 -4.20 -11.36
CA ASN A 51 1.82 -4.84 -12.22
C ASN A 51 0.52 -4.03 -12.34
N ILE A 52 0.28 -3.11 -11.39
CA ILE A 52 -0.80 -2.12 -11.42
C ILE A 52 -0.29 -0.75 -10.98
N PRO A 53 -0.86 0.36 -11.48
CA PRO A 53 -0.33 1.72 -11.22
C PRO A 53 -0.86 2.30 -9.90
N MET A 54 -0.84 1.53 -8.81
CA MET A 54 -1.39 1.94 -7.52
C MET A 54 -0.39 1.72 -6.39
N VAL A 55 -0.18 2.76 -5.58
CA VAL A 55 0.56 2.65 -4.32
C VAL A 55 -0.25 3.25 -3.17
N SER A 56 -0.02 2.76 -1.95
CA SER A 56 -0.71 3.30 -0.77
C SER A 56 0.03 4.50 -0.20
N ALA A 57 -0.74 5.46 0.35
CA ALA A 57 -0.20 6.67 0.97
C ALA A 57 0.58 6.35 2.25
N ILE A 58 1.64 7.13 2.51
CA ILE A 58 2.51 7.01 3.68
C ILE A 58 1.78 7.59 4.90
N MET A 59 0.81 6.84 5.42
CA MET A 59 -0.09 7.33 6.47
C MET A 59 -0.41 6.23 7.49
N GLN A 60 -0.40 6.59 8.79
CA GLN A 60 -0.80 5.69 9.89
C GLN A 60 -2.18 5.06 9.66
N ALA A 61 -3.12 5.83 9.12
CA ALA A 61 -4.48 5.39 8.88
C ALA A 61 -4.66 4.53 7.62
N VAL A 62 -3.57 4.29 6.85
CA VAL A 62 -3.64 3.62 5.54
C VAL A 62 -2.71 2.43 5.46
N SER A 63 -1.42 2.63 5.67
CA SER A 63 -0.36 1.73 5.20
C SER A 63 0.32 0.95 6.33
N GLY A 64 -0.34 -0.10 6.80
CA GLY A 64 0.25 -1.10 7.69
C GLY A 64 0.65 -2.38 6.93
N GLU A 65 1.24 -3.32 7.65
CA GLU A 65 1.75 -4.59 7.08
C GLU A 65 0.68 -5.42 6.37
N LYS A 66 -0.54 -5.46 6.91
CA LYS A 66 -1.67 -6.22 6.35
C LYS A 66 -2.08 -5.67 4.98
N LEU A 67 -2.15 -4.34 4.86
CA LEU A 67 -2.43 -3.69 3.58
C LEU A 67 -1.27 -3.88 2.60
N ALA A 68 -0.02 -3.81 3.07
CA ALA A 68 1.16 -3.99 2.24
C ALA A 68 1.18 -5.36 1.56
N VAL A 69 0.90 -6.42 2.32
CA VAL A 69 0.78 -7.77 1.77
C VAL A 69 -0.39 -7.87 0.78
N ALA A 70 -1.55 -7.33 1.13
CA ALA A 70 -2.74 -7.39 0.28
C ALA A 70 -2.55 -6.64 -1.05
N LEU A 71 -1.96 -5.45 -1.01
CA LEU A 71 -1.72 -4.65 -2.21
C LEU A 71 -0.64 -5.27 -3.11
N SER A 72 0.42 -5.84 -2.53
CA SER A 72 1.44 -6.56 -3.29
C SER A 72 0.87 -7.81 -3.98
N LYS A 73 -0.09 -8.50 -3.38
CA LYS A 73 -0.82 -9.61 -4.02
C LYS A 73 -1.61 -9.16 -5.26
N GLU A 74 -2.13 -7.96 -5.26
CA GLU A 74 -2.84 -7.37 -6.40
C GLU A 74 -1.90 -6.68 -7.40
N GLY A 75 -0.59 -6.62 -7.11
CA GLY A 75 0.44 -6.11 -8.04
C GLY A 75 0.87 -4.67 -7.83
N GLY A 76 0.42 -4.01 -6.75
CA GLY A 76 0.83 -2.67 -6.35
C GLY A 76 1.89 -2.68 -5.23
N VAL A 77 2.22 -1.50 -4.72
CA VAL A 77 3.20 -1.33 -3.63
C VAL A 77 2.62 -0.49 -2.51
N SER A 78 2.78 -0.95 -1.28
CA SER A 78 2.44 -0.16 -0.10
C SER A 78 3.70 0.47 0.49
N PHE A 79 3.59 1.74 0.89
CA PHE A 79 4.64 2.45 1.62
C PHE A 79 4.28 2.49 3.10
N ILE A 80 4.99 1.72 3.92
CA ILE A 80 4.82 1.73 5.39
C ILE A 80 5.04 3.14 5.92
N TYR A 81 4.22 3.58 6.86
CA TYR A 81 4.28 4.94 7.39
C TYR A 81 5.48 5.16 8.32
N GLY A 82 6.17 6.30 8.18
CA GLY A 82 7.34 6.68 8.97
C GLY A 82 7.02 7.41 10.29
N SER A 83 5.75 7.70 10.58
CA SER A 83 5.32 8.37 11.82
C SER A 83 5.23 7.42 13.02
N GLN A 84 6.29 6.64 13.22
CA GLN A 84 6.50 5.68 14.29
C GLN A 84 7.99 5.56 14.58
N SER A 85 8.37 4.75 15.58
CA SER A 85 9.80 4.50 15.86
C SER A 85 10.49 3.83 14.67
N VAL A 86 11.81 3.97 14.59
CA VAL A 86 12.63 3.31 13.57
C VAL A 86 12.50 1.80 13.67
N GLU A 87 12.50 1.28 14.89
CA GLU A 87 12.40 -0.15 15.17
C GLU A 87 11.05 -0.74 14.77
N ASP A 88 9.94 -0.03 15.06
CA ASP A 88 8.59 -0.49 14.73
C ASP A 88 8.38 -0.52 13.22
N GLU A 89 8.83 0.51 12.50
CA GLU A 89 8.73 0.55 11.04
C GLU A 89 9.58 -0.55 10.38
N ALA A 90 10.84 -0.70 10.80
CA ALA A 90 11.71 -1.77 10.33
C ALA A 90 11.12 -3.16 10.60
N ALA A 91 10.51 -3.35 11.77
CA ALA A 91 9.84 -4.61 12.11
C ALA A 91 8.62 -4.85 11.21
N MET A 92 7.82 -3.83 10.86
CA MET A 92 6.71 -3.97 9.91
C MET A 92 7.22 -4.36 8.51
N VAL A 93 8.27 -3.70 8.02
CA VAL A 93 8.91 -4.04 6.74
C VAL A 93 9.40 -5.49 6.76
N ALA A 94 10.10 -5.90 7.82
CA ALA A 94 10.60 -7.26 7.96
C ALA A 94 9.46 -8.31 7.95
N ARG A 95 8.30 -8.01 8.58
CA ARG A 95 7.13 -8.90 8.55
C ARG A 95 6.53 -9.02 7.15
N VAL A 96 6.45 -7.93 6.39
CA VAL A 96 6.00 -7.97 4.98
C VAL A 96 6.98 -8.79 4.14
N LYS A 97 8.29 -8.57 4.27
CA LYS A 97 9.32 -9.35 3.57
C LYS A 97 9.37 -10.82 4.00
N GLY A 98 9.05 -11.10 5.24
CA GLY A 98 8.94 -12.47 5.76
C GLY A 98 7.66 -13.20 5.39
N TYR A 99 6.66 -12.49 4.85
CA TYR A 99 5.42 -13.11 4.43
C TYR A 99 5.68 -14.09 3.27
N ARG A 100 5.23 -15.33 3.46
CA ARG A 100 5.23 -16.36 2.42
C ARG A 100 3.78 -16.78 2.16
N ALA A 101 3.35 -16.71 0.92
CA ALA A 101 2.01 -17.17 0.55
C ALA A 101 1.79 -18.63 1.00
N GLY A 102 0.73 -18.85 1.75
CA GLY A 102 0.45 -20.17 2.36
C GLY A 102 1.27 -20.50 3.62
N PHE A 103 2.25 -19.68 4.02
CA PHE A 103 2.99 -19.82 5.27
C PHE A 103 2.55 -18.70 6.22
N VAL A 104 1.85 -19.03 7.28
CA VAL A 104 1.27 -18.06 8.21
C VAL A 104 2.07 -18.06 9.50
N SER A 105 2.52 -16.89 9.96
CA SER A 105 3.02 -16.75 11.34
C SER A 105 1.84 -16.97 12.29
N SER A 106 2.00 -17.84 13.28
CA SER A 106 0.91 -18.16 14.19
C SER A 106 0.66 -17.01 15.17
N ASP A 107 -0.58 -16.55 15.23
CA ASP A 107 -1.09 -15.61 16.26
C ASP A 107 -1.74 -16.34 17.45
N SER A 108 -1.81 -17.67 17.36
CA SER A 108 -2.47 -18.56 18.32
C SER A 108 -1.46 -19.53 18.92
N ASN A 109 -0.69 -19.02 19.90
CA ASN A 109 0.37 -19.76 20.58
C ASN A 109 0.13 -19.79 22.08
N ILE A 110 0.54 -20.89 22.74
CA ILE A 110 0.35 -21.10 24.16
C ILE A 110 1.49 -21.94 24.76
N ARG A 111 1.69 -21.87 26.08
CA ARG A 111 2.65 -22.68 26.80
C ARG A 111 2.07 -24.05 27.18
N PRO A 112 2.89 -25.09 27.36
CA PRO A 112 2.42 -26.40 27.82
C PRO A 112 1.76 -26.35 29.22
N ASP A 113 2.19 -25.40 30.06
CA ASP A 113 1.67 -25.22 31.42
C ASP A 113 0.39 -24.38 31.51
N SER A 114 -0.06 -23.80 30.40
CA SER A 114 -1.34 -23.09 30.31
C SER A 114 -2.52 -24.05 30.49
N THR A 115 -3.72 -23.51 30.67
CA THR A 115 -4.91 -24.28 31.00
C THR A 115 -5.90 -24.39 29.84
N LEU A 116 -6.91 -25.24 29.96
CA LEU A 116 -8.02 -25.28 29.02
C LEU A 116 -8.78 -23.95 28.96
N ALA A 117 -8.92 -23.25 30.10
CA ALA A 117 -9.52 -21.92 30.13
C ALA A 117 -8.75 -20.93 29.24
N ASP A 118 -7.42 -20.96 29.26
CA ASP A 118 -6.55 -20.11 28.43
C ASP A 118 -6.72 -20.42 26.93
N ILE A 119 -6.87 -21.71 26.57
CA ILE A 119 -7.18 -22.13 25.17
C ILE A 119 -8.50 -21.53 24.70
N LEU A 120 -9.55 -21.58 25.53
CA LEU A 120 -10.86 -21.05 25.16
C LEU A 120 -10.85 -19.53 25.02
N ALA A 121 -10.18 -18.83 25.95
CA ALA A 121 -9.99 -17.39 25.85
C ALA A 121 -9.16 -16.99 24.59
N LEU A 122 -8.12 -17.73 24.29
CA LEU A 122 -7.32 -17.51 23.07
C LEU A 122 -8.17 -17.72 21.81
N LYS A 123 -8.97 -18.78 21.76
CA LYS A 123 -9.89 -19.06 20.65
C LYS A 123 -10.95 -17.99 20.47
N GLU A 124 -11.51 -17.45 21.56
CA GLU A 124 -12.48 -16.36 21.52
C GLU A 124 -11.85 -15.08 20.94
N ARG A 125 -10.62 -14.80 21.33
CA ARG A 125 -9.86 -13.61 20.86
C ARG A 125 -9.41 -13.74 19.40
N THR A 126 -8.91 -14.89 18.96
CA THR A 126 -8.29 -15.09 17.63
C THR A 126 -9.23 -15.71 16.60
N GLY A 127 -10.30 -16.37 17.05
CA GLY A 127 -11.20 -17.14 16.16
C GLY A 127 -10.61 -18.46 15.66
N HIS A 128 -9.38 -18.82 16.05
CA HIS A 128 -8.69 -20.00 15.56
C HIS A 128 -8.90 -21.23 16.46
N SER A 129 -9.10 -22.37 15.83
CA SER A 129 -9.31 -23.68 16.53
C SER A 129 -8.02 -24.51 16.61
N THR A 130 -6.96 -24.10 15.95
CA THR A 130 -5.64 -24.75 15.97
C THR A 130 -4.67 -23.81 16.68
N VAL A 131 -4.04 -24.30 17.74
CA VAL A 131 -3.15 -23.55 18.62
C VAL A 131 -1.80 -24.27 18.66
N ALA A 132 -0.73 -23.55 18.36
CA ALA A 132 0.62 -24.08 18.53
C ALA A 132 1.02 -24.04 20.01
N VAL A 133 1.62 -25.12 20.48
CA VAL A 133 2.19 -25.18 21.82
C VAL A 133 3.69 -24.99 21.71
N THR A 134 4.17 -23.88 22.23
CA THR A 134 5.60 -23.51 22.20
C THR A 134 6.14 -23.31 23.61
N SER A 135 7.43 -23.50 23.80
CA SER A 135 8.09 -23.47 25.11
C SER A 135 7.84 -22.18 25.91
N ASP A 136 7.69 -21.05 25.20
CA ASP A 136 7.49 -19.71 25.78
C ASP A 136 6.12 -19.10 25.47
N GLY A 137 5.29 -19.79 24.67
CA GLY A 137 3.97 -19.29 24.25
C GLY A 137 4.02 -18.25 23.15
N THR A 138 5.16 -18.04 22.49
CA THR A 138 5.33 -17.09 21.38
C THR A 138 5.30 -17.76 20.02
N ALA A 139 5.13 -16.96 18.95
CA ALA A 139 5.13 -17.44 17.56
C ALA A 139 6.46 -18.11 17.14
N ASN A 140 7.57 -17.74 17.78
CA ASN A 140 8.92 -18.21 17.46
C ASN A 140 9.52 -19.08 18.56
N GLY A 141 8.73 -19.50 19.53
CA GLY A 141 9.16 -20.42 20.59
C GLY A 141 9.48 -21.82 20.03
N LYS A 142 10.24 -22.61 20.80
CA LYS A 142 10.49 -24.00 20.42
C LYS A 142 9.18 -24.77 20.41
N LEU A 143 8.89 -25.46 19.30
CA LEU A 143 7.66 -26.21 19.14
C LEU A 143 7.65 -27.44 20.04
N GLU A 144 6.62 -27.58 20.89
CA GLU A 144 6.43 -28.71 21.79
C GLU A 144 5.22 -29.56 21.47
N GLY A 145 4.24 -28.98 20.73
CA GLY A 145 3.05 -29.69 20.35
C GLY A 145 2.02 -28.81 19.64
N ILE A 146 0.83 -29.36 19.46
CA ILE A 146 -0.31 -28.68 18.86
C ILE A 146 -1.60 -29.06 19.59
N VAL A 147 -2.53 -28.11 19.68
CA VAL A 147 -3.90 -28.35 20.18
C VAL A 147 -4.88 -27.99 19.09
N THR A 148 -5.85 -28.86 18.87
CA THR A 148 -6.98 -28.67 17.96
C THR A 148 -8.29 -28.86 18.70
N SER A 149 -9.41 -28.46 18.10
CA SER A 149 -10.75 -28.66 18.68
C SER A 149 -11.12 -30.13 18.93
N ARG A 150 -10.32 -31.08 18.44
CA ARG A 150 -10.50 -32.53 18.66
C ARG A 150 -9.86 -33.05 19.94
N ASP A 151 -8.90 -32.29 20.49
CA ASP A 151 -8.06 -32.71 21.61
C ASP A 151 -8.71 -32.37 22.98
N TYR A 152 -9.75 -31.57 23.02
CA TYR A 152 -10.45 -31.21 24.26
C TYR A 152 -11.97 -31.18 24.13
N ARG A 153 -12.64 -31.37 25.28
CA ARG A 153 -14.11 -31.28 25.42
C ARG A 153 -14.43 -30.48 26.68
N PRO A 154 -14.80 -29.20 26.58
CA PRO A 154 -15.06 -28.36 27.74
C PRO A 154 -16.12 -28.90 28.71
N SER A 155 -17.11 -29.69 28.20
CA SER A 155 -18.14 -30.31 29.01
C SER A 155 -17.68 -31.51 29.82
N ARG A 156 -16.45 -32.02 29.59
CA ARG A 156 -15.92 -33.26 30.20
C ARG A 156 -14.54 -33.11 30.83
N MET A 157 -13.92 -31.92 30.69
CA MET A 157 -12.57 -31.66 31.20
C MET A 157 -12.62 -30.50 32.18
N SER A 158 -11.73 -30.53 33.18
CA SER A 158 -11.54 -29.38 34.08
C SER A 158 -10.99 -28.18 33.30
N MET A 159 -11.47 -26.96 33.61
CA MET A 159 -10.92 -25.74 33.07
C MET A 159 -9.45 -25.51 33.43
N ASP A 160 -8.99 -26.10 34.54
CA ASP A 160 -7.59 -26.04 35.02
C ASP A 160 -6.71 -27.15 34.42
N ALA A 161 -7.26 -28.03 33.55
CA ALA A 161 -6.50 -29.09 32.89
C ALA A 161 -5.34 -28.45 32.10
N LYS A 162 -4.13 -28.97 32.27
CA LYS A 162 -2.94 -28.41 31.62
C LYS A 162 -2.88 -28.81 30.15
N VAL A 163 -2.45 -27.89 29.30
CA VAL A 163 -2.33 -28.08 27.83
C VAL A 163 -1.47 -29.33 27.51
N ARG A 164 -0.38 -29.53 28.24
CA ARG A 164 0.50 -30.71 28.08
C ARG A 164 -0.20 -32.03 28.22
N ASP A 165 -1.31 -32.08 28.97
CA ASP A 165 -2.01 -33.35 29.29
C ASP A 165 -2.92 -33.78 28.17
N PHE A 166 -3.31 -32.87 27.26
CA PHE A 166 -4.22 -33.14 26.16
C PHE A 166 -3.75 -32.70 24.77
N MET A 167 -2.61 -31.99 24.68
CA MET A 167 -2.03 -31.63 23.37
C MET A 167 -1.54 -32.88 22.62
N THR A 168 -1.43 -32.76 21.30
CA THR A 168 -0.63 -33.68 20.51
C THR A 168 0.84 -33.27 20.63
N PRO A 169 1.70 -34.03 21.32
CA PRO A 169 3.09 -33.66 21.53
C PRO A 169 3.92 -33.86 20.27
N ILE A 170 5.08 -33.14 20.20
CA ILE A 170 5.93 -33.04 19.02
C ILE A 170 6.38 -34.39 18.45
N ASP A 171 6.63 -35.38 19.30
CA ASP A 171 7.03 -36.75 18.92
C ASP A 171 5.92 -37.55 18.18
N LYS A 172 4.66 -37.08 18.28
CA LYS A 172 3.50 -37.69 17.63
C LYS A 172 2.93 -36.83 16.50
N MET A 173 3.56 -35.71 16.18
CA MET A 173 3.07 -34.83 15.12
C MET A 173 4.01 -34.81 13.91
N VAL A 174 3.49 -34.38 12.79
CA VAL A 174 4.29 -34.12 11.58
C VAL A 174 4.58 -32.61 11.51
N TYR A 175 5.83 -32.30 11.31
CA TYR A 175 6.32 -30.95 11.03
C TYR A 175 7.36 -31.01 9.90
N ALA A 176 7.75 -29.88 9.33
CA ALA A 176 8.70 -29.82 8.23
C ALA A 176 9.77 -28.74 8.46
N PRO A 177 10.96 -28.86 7.85
CA PRO A 177 12.06 -27.92 8.00
C PRO A 177 11.81 -26.59 7.26
N LYS A 178 12.59 -25.56 7.63
CA LYS A 178 12.50 -24.18 7.11
C LYS A 178 12.54 -24.05 5.58
N ASP A 179 13.25 -24.95 4.89
CA ASP A 179 13.44 -24.92 3.45
C ASP A 179 12.30 -25.59 2.66
N THR A 180 11.28 -26.08 3.36
CA THR A 180 10.10 -26.74 2.74
C THR A 180 9.38 -25.73 1.85
N THR A 181 9.18 -26.10 0.59
CA THR A 181 8.36 -25.32 -0.35
C THR A 181 6.88 -25.50 -0.06
N LEU A 182 6.03 -24.57 -0.52
CA LEU A 182 4.58 -24.71 -0.36
C LEU A 182 4.03 -25.97 -1.01
N GLN A 183 4.57 -26.37 -2.16
CA GLN A 183 4.19 -27.61 -2.83
C GLN A 183 4.53 -28.82 -1.98
N GLN A 184 5.76 -28.92 -1.48
CA GLN A 184 6.18 -30.01 -0.58
C GLN A 184 5.34 -30.06 0.70
N ALA A 185 5.04 -28.90 1.30
CA ALA A 185 4.19 -28.80 2.48
C ALA A 185 2.78 -29.36 2.20
N ASN A 186 2.22 -29.04 1.02
CA ASN A 186 0.91 -29.55 0.62
C ASN A 186 0.91 -31.04 0.30
N ASP A 187 1.98 -31.55 -0.32
CA ASP A 187 2.13 -33.00 -0.56
C ASP A 187 2.14 -33.75 0.77
N ILE A 188 2.91 -33.24 1.77
CA ILE A 188 2.93 -33.80 3.14
C ILE A 188 1.52 -33.74 3.78
N ILE A 189 0.85 -32.57 3.70
CA ILE A 189 -0.50 -32.39 4.24
C ILE A 189 -1.49 -33.38 3.60
N TRP A 190 -1.39 -33.57 2.29
CA TRP A 190 -2.26 -34.50 1.56
C TRP A 190 -1.98 -35.94 1.92
N GLU A 191 -0.73 -36.41 1.85
CA GLU A 191 -0.32 -37.76 2.13
C GLU A 191 -0.64 -38.18 3.57
N LYS A 192 -0.34 -37.31 4.53
CA LYS A 192 -0.56 -37.56 5.97
C LYS A 192 -1.96 -37.18 6.44
N LYS A 193 -2.85 -36.71 5.55
CA LYS A 193 -4.24 -36.29 5.84
C LYS A 193 -4.33 -35.23 6.95
N LEU A 194 -3.39 -34.31 6.96
CA LEU A 194 -3.32 -33.23 7.94
C LEU A 194 -4.23 -32.06 7.53
N ASN A 195 -4.59 -31.22 8.50
CA ASN A 195 -5.20 -29.91 8.26
C ASN A 195 -4.17 -28.77 8.33
N THR A 196 -3.06 -29.03 9.01
CA THR A 196 -2.02 -28.06 9.34
C THR A 196 -0.67 -28.73 9.41
N LEU A 197 0.37 -28.05 8.93
CA LEU A 197 1.76 -28.47 8.99
C LEU A 197 2.61 -27.33 9.58
N PRO A 198 3.16 -27.47 10.78
CA PRO A 198 4.16 -26.55 11.30
C PRO A 198 5.48 -26.64 10.55
N ILE A 199 6.12 -25.48 10.34
CA ILE A 199 7.46 -25.35 9.77
C ILE A 199 8.39 -24.86 10.86
N VAL A 200 9.50 -25.55 11.06
CA VAL A 200 10.48 -25.24 12.13
C VAL A 200 11.87 -24.96 11.55
N ASP A 201 12.66 -24.20 12.29
CA ASP A 201 14.09 -24.02 12.00
C ASP A 201 14.95 -25.20 12.50
N ASP A 202 16.26 -25.09 12.33
CA ASP A 202 17.23 -26.11 12.73
C ASP A 202 17.29 -26.36 14.25
N ASP A 203 16.85 -25.38 15.06
CA ASP A 203 16.77 -25.45 16.51
C ASP A 203 15.40 -25.96 17.02
N GLY A 204 14.48 -26.28 16.10
CA GLY A 204 13.11 -26.70 16.39
C GLY A 204 12.18 -25.56 16.81
N ARG A 205 12.55 -24.30 16.53
CA ARG A 205 11.68 -23.15 16.74
C ARG A 205 10.65 -23.04 15.63
N MET A 206 9.43 -22.72 15.99
CA MET A 206 8.37 -22.54 15.00
C MET A 206 8.60 -21.26 14.19
N LEU A 207 8.53 -21.38 12.86
CA LEU A 207 8.62 -20.27 11.93
C LEU A 207 7.24 -19.95 11.34
N TYR A 208 6.54 -20.96 10.83
CA TYR A 208 5.28 -20.82 10.13
C TYR A 208 4.34 -21.99 10.38
N MET A 209 3.07 -21.78 10.08
CA MET A 209 2.05 -22.80 9.91
C MET A 209 1.57 -22.83 8.47
N VAL A 210 1.44 -23.99 7.86
CA VAL A 210 0.82 -24.16 6.53
C VAL A 210 -0.52 -24.87 6.74
N PHE A 211 -1.59 -24.27 6.21
CA PHE A 211 -2.94 -24.83 6.31
C PHE A 211 -3.39 -25.39 4.97
N ARG A 212 -4.08 -26.54 5.01
CA ARG A 212 -4.62 -27.21 3.80
C ARG A 212 -5.49 -26.29 2.94
N LYS A 213 -6.25 -25.39 3.55
CA LYS A 213 -7.13 -24.42 2.87
C LYS A 213 -6.36 -23.36 2.07
N ASP A 214 -5.11 -23.06 2.45
CA ASP A 214 -4.37 -21.92 1.89
C ASP A 214 -3.71 -22.24 0.54
N TYR A 215 -3.60 -23.53 0.19
CA TYR A 215 -3.03 -23.93 -1.11
C TYR A 215 -3.90 -23.52 -2.31
N ALA A 216 -5.21 -23.57 -2.18
CA ALA A 216 -6.13 -23.14 -3.24
C ALA A 216 -6.06 -21.63 -3.48
N THR A 217 -5.82 -20.87 -2.42
CA THR A 217 -5.80 -19.40 -2.44
C THR A 217 -4.58 -18.82 -3.19
N HIS A 218 -3.47 -19.54 -3.24
CA HIS A 218 -2.25 -19.09 -3.91
C HIS A 218 -2.37 -18.95 -5.43
N LYS A 219 -3.28 -19.69 -6.07
CA LYS A 219 -3.56 -19.58 -7.52
C LYS A 219 -4.39 -18.34 -7.91
N GLU A 220 -4.88 -17.58 -6.92
CA GLU A 220 -5.81 -16.48 -7.14
C GLU A 220 -5.15 -15.11 -7.38
N TYR A 221 -3.82 -15.01 -7.32
CA TYR A 221 -3.09 -13.73 -7.42
C TYR A 221 -2.10 -13.71 -8.61
N PRO A 222 -2.59 -13.67 -9.86
CA PRO A 222 -1.74 -13.72 -11.05
C PRO A 222 -0.87 -12.45 -11.22
N LEU A 223 -1.22 -11.36 -10.54
CA LEU A 223 -0.51 -10.08 -10.58
C LEU A 223 0.40 -9.87 -9.38
N GLU A 224 0.57 -10.88 -8.51
CA GLU A 224 1.37 -10.74 -7.29
C GLU A 224 2.78 -10.18 -7.60
N LEU A 225 3.17 -9.14 -6.87
CA LEU A 225 4.41 -8.42 -7.09
C LEU A 225 5.49 -8.89 -6.11
N LEU A 226 6.49 -9.60 -6.64
CA LEU A 226 7.53 -10.24 -5.85
C LEU A 226 8.93 -9.81 -6.31
N ASP A 227 9.86 -9.79 -5.36
CA ASP A 227 11.29 -9.63 -5.66
C ASP A 227 11.92 -10.92 -6.23
N SER A 228 13.20 -10.87 -6.59
CA SER A 228 13.93 -12.02 -7.12
C SER A 228 14.02 -13.22 -6.16
N LYS A 229 13.80 -12.99 -4.84
CA LYS A 229 13.75 -14.01 -3.80
C LYS A 229 12.30 -14.46 -3.51
N LYS A 230 11.34 -14.07 -4.35
CA LYS A 230 9.90 -14.34 -4.20
C LYS A 230 9.30 -13.82 -2.89
N ARG A 231 9.75 -12.66 -2.44
CA ARG A 231 9.17 -11.93 -1.31
C ARG A 231 8.40 -10.71 -1.84
N HIS A 232 7.36 -10.31 -1.13
CA HIS A 232 6.57 -9.13 -1.51
C HIS A 232 7.44 -7.87 -1.60
N ILE A 233 7.20 -7.08 -2.65
CA ILE A 233 7.79 -5.74 -2.77
C ILE A 233 7.09 -4.82 -1.78
N VAL A 234 7.86 -4.05 -1.01
CA VAL A 234 7.37 -3.11 -0.01
C VAL A 234 8.21 -1.83 -0.01
N GLY A 235 7.52 -0.69 0.08
CA GLY A 235 8.11 0.61 0.31
C GLY A 235 8.03 1.03 1.78
N ALA A 236 8.79 2.05 2.14
CA ALA A 236 8.74 2.68 3.46
C ALA A 236 8.92 4.21 3.35
N GLY A 237 8.21 4.94 4.19
CA GLY A 237 8.32 6.39 4.29
C GLY A 237 9.46 6.80 5.19
N ILE A 238 10.26 7.73 4.75
CA ILE A 238 11.31 8.37 5.58
C ILE A 238 11.05 9.88 5.67
N ASN A 239 11.65 10.52 6.65
CA ASN A 239 11.59 11.98 6.81
C ASN A 239 12.98 12.60 6.62
N THR A 240 13.05 13.93 6.64
CA THR A 240 14.29 14.69 6.44
C THR A 240 15.09 14.94 7.74
N ARG A 241 14.81 14.23 8.83
CA ARG A 241 15.44 14.46 10.15
C ARG A 241 16.20 13.25 10.68
N ASP A 242 15.55 12.09 10.76
CA ASP A 242 16.13 10.87 11.31
C ASP A 242 16.60 9.87 10.24
N TYR A 243 16.71 10.33 8.99
CA TYR A 243 17.09 9.48 7.85
C TYR A 243 18.39 8.72 8.07
N ALA A 244 19.38 9.31 8.74
CA ALA A 244 20.68 8.68 8.99
C ALA A 244 20.60 7.44 9.89
N GLU A 245 19.57 7.33 10.74
CA GLU A 245 19.29 6.16 11.57
C GLU A 245 18.25 5.23 10.90
N ARG A 246 17.20 5.81 10.34
CA ARG A 246 16.05 5.11 9.75
C ARG A 246 16.42 4.34 8.48
N VAL A 247 17.16 4.95 7.57
CA VAL A 247 17.50 4.33 6.28
C VAL A 247 18.29 3.03 6.45
N PRO A 248 19.37 2.96 7.25
CA PRO A 248 20.07 1.70 7.51
C PRO A 248 19.15 0.61 8.08
N ALA A 249 18.32 0.95 9.07
CA ALA A 249 17.42 -0.01 9.70
C ALA A 249 16.38 -0.58 8.71
N LEU A 250 15.84 0.24 7.81
CA LEU A 250 14.90 -0.19 6.78
C LEU A 250 15.58 -1.06 5.71
N ILE A 251 16.82 -0.75 5.34
CA ILE A 251 17.62 -1.57 4.40
C ILE A 251 17.88 -2.95 5.01
N ASP A 252 18.28 -3.02 6.30
CA ASP A 252 18.51 -4.27 7.00
C ASP A 252 17.21 -5.10 7.12
N ALA A 253 16.05 -4.45 7.26
CA ALA A 253 14.73 -5.08 7.22
C ALA A 253 14.34 -5.58 5.83
N GLY A 254 15.07 -5.16 4.76
CA GLY A 254 14.88 -5.61 3.39
C GLY A 254 13.89 -4.77 2.57
N VAL A 255 13.71 -3.49 2.89
CA VAL A 255 12.88 -2.57 2.09
C VAL A 255 13.35 -2.51 0.63
N ASP A 256 12.41 -2.43 -0.30
CA ASP A 256 12.73 -2.39 -1.74
C ASP A 256 12.83 -0.95 -2.26
N VAL A 257 12.07 -0.03 -1.69
CA VAL A 257 12.02 1.37 -2.11
C VAL A 257 11.66 2.29 -0.94
N LEU A 258 12.39 3.38 -0.80
CA LEU A 258 12.10 4.43 0.16
C LEU A 258 11.30 5.55 -0.49
N CYS A 259 10.61 6.36 0.31
CA CYS A 259 10.00 7.60 -0.14
C CYS A 259 10.13 8.68 0.94
N ILE A 260 10.72 9.82 0.61
CA ILE A 260 10.75 10.96 1.51
C ILE A 260 9.34 11.52 1.65
N ASP A 261 8.79 11.49 2.85
CA ASP A 261 7.48 12.04 3.19
C ASP A 261 7.65 13.39 3.89
N SER A 262 7.52 14.46 3.10
CA SER A 262 7.60 15.85 3.54
C SER A 262 6.41 16.65 3.00
N SER A 263 6.05 17.72 3.66
CA SER A 263 5.00 18.64 3.20
C SER A 263 5.38 19.37 1.92
N GLU A 264 6.67 19.59 1.68
CA GLU A 264 7.23 20.31 0.54
C GLU A 264 8.49 19.62 0.01
N GLY A 265 8.49 19.31 -1.29
CA GLY A 265 9.60 18.62 -1.96
C GLY A 265 10.69 19.58 -2.44
N TYR A 266 10.31 20.79 -2.85
CA TYR A 266 11.26 21.78 -3.36
C TYR A 266 11.94 22.51 -2.20
N SER A 267 12.75 21.76 -1.44
CA SER A 267 13.44 22.27 -0.25
C SER A 267 14.86 21.73 -0.12
N ALA A 268 15.72 22.49 0.55
CA ALA A 268 17.09 22.09 0.84
C ALA A 268 17.14 20.78 1.67
N TRP A 269 16.16 20.54 2.53
CA TRP A 269 16.09 19.36 3.37
C TRP A 269 15.93 18.06 2.56
N GLN A 270 15.13 18.09 1.50
CA GLN A 270 15.00 16.99 0.56
C GLN A 270 16.33 16.68 -0.12
N LYS A 271 17.01 17.72 -0.62
CA LYS A 271 18.30 17.57 -1.29
C LYS A 271 19.36 17.01 -0.35
N ILE A 272 19.47 17.52 0.89
CA ILE A 272 20.41 17.03 1.89
C ILE A 272 20.17 15.53 2.16
N THR A 273 18.90 15.12 2.29
CA THR A 273 18.55 13.71 2.52
C THR A 273 18.89 12.83 1.31
N LEU A 274 18.59 13.30 0.09
CA LEU A 274 18.93 12.59 -1.15
C LEU A 274 20.45 12.49 -1.33
N ASP A 275 21.19 13.60 -1.16
CA ASP A 275 22.65 13.62 -1.24
C ASP A 275 23.27 12.61 -0.26
N TRP A 276 22.79 12.58 0.98
CA TRP A 276 23.27 11.63 2.00
C TRP A 276 23.02 10.18 1.58
N ILE A 277 21.81 9.85 1.06
CA ILE A 277 21.50 8.50 0.59
C ILE A 277 22.40 8.12 -0.59
N ARG A 278 22.62 9.05 -1.55
CA ARG A 278 23.47 8.80 -2.72
C ARG A 278 24.94 8.64 -2.34
N GLU A 279 25.44 9.42 -1.38
CA GLU A 279 26.81 9.30 -0.88
C GLU A 279 27.06 7.94 -0.19
N HIS A 280 26.10 7.44 0.60
CA HIS A 280 26.28 6.22 1.38
C HIS A 280 25.93 4.93 0.64
N TYR A 281 24.95 4.98 -0.28
CA TYR A 281 24.37 3.79 -0.92
C TYR A 281 24.34 3.85 -2.45
N GLY A 282 24.68 4.98 -3.06
CA GLY A 282 24.58 5.16 -4.52
C GLY A 282 23.19 4.88 -5.06
N ASP A 283 23.13 4.17 -6.19
CA ASP A 283 21.86 3.76 -6.82
C ASP A 283 21.33 2.40 -6.33
N SER A 284 22.00 1.76 -5.37
CA SER A 284 21.53 0.49 -4.80
C SER A 284 20.25 0.66 -3.98
N VAL A 285 20.08 1.81 -3.34
CA VAL A 285 18.86 2.18 -2.60
C VAL A 285 17.98 3.05 -3.50
N LYS A 286 16.75 2.59 -3.69
CA LYS A 286 15.73 3.33 -4.45
C LYS A 286 14.98 4.28 -3.54
N VAL A 287 14.86 5.55 -3.93
CA VAL A 287 14.22 6.58 -3.11
C VAL A 287 13.40 7.58 -3.94
N GLY A 288 12.11 7.66 -3.65
CA GLY A 288 11.24 8.69 -4.17
C GLY A 288 11.28 9.96 -3.32
N ALA A 289 10.94 11.09 -3.92
CA ALA A 289 10.93 12.40 -3.28
C ALA A 289 9.70 13.21 -3.65
N GLY A 290 9.39 14.23 -2.88
CA GLY A 290 8.23 15.10 -3.09
C GLY A 290 7.63 15.64 -1.78
N ASN A 291 6.55 16.38 -1.85
CA ASN A 291 5.73 16.62 -3.04
C ASN A 291 6.09 17.95 -3.71
N VAL A 292 5.95 17.97 -5.00
CA VAL A 292 6.12 19.17 -5.83
C VAL A 292 4.83 19.44 -6.63
N VAL A 293 4.71 20.65 -7.21
CA VAL A 293 3.52 21.06 -7.98
C VAL A 293 3.85 21.78 -9.30
N ASP A 294 5.13 21.84 -9.67
CA ASP A 294 5.62 22.53 -10.86
C ASP A 294 6.90 21.91 -11.45
N ALA A 295 7.29 22.41 -12.61
CA ALA A 295 8.47 21.98 -13.35
C ALA A 295 9.80 22.21 -12.59
N GLU A 296 9.90 23.34 -11.85
CA GLU A 296 11.13 23.67 -11.11
C GLU A 296 11.36 22.66 -9.98
N GLY A 297 10.31 22.35 -9.22
CA GLY A 297 10.37 21.35 -8.17
C GLY A 297 10.72 19.96 -8.71
N PHE A 298 10.18 19.57 -9.87
CA PHE A 298 10.54 18.32 -10.52
C PHE A 298 12.04 18.29 -10.86
N ARG A 299 12.55 19.27 -11.60
CA ARG A 299 13.97 19.32 -12.02
C ARG A 299 14.91 19.30 -10.82
N PHE A 300 14.59 20.04 -9.77
CA PHE A 300 15.39 20.07 -8.54
C PHE A 300 15.55 18.67 -7.91
N LEU A 301 14.46 17.91 -7.79
CA LEU A 301 14.50 16.56 -7.21
C LEU A 301 15.12 15.53 -8.16
N ALA A 302 14.91 15.68 -9.46
CA ALA A 302 15.52 14.86 -10.48
C ALA A 302 17.07 14.96 -10.46
N GLU A 303 17.58 16.19 -10.43
CA GLU A 303 19.01 16.50 -10.34
C GLU A 303 19.62 16.06 -9.00
N ALA A 304 18.85 16.11 -7.91
CA ALA A 304 19.25 15.59 -6.61
C ALA A 304 19.27 14.03 -6.56
N GLY A 305 18.82 13.37 -7.62
CA GLY A 305 18.94 11.91 -7.76
C GLY A 305 17.74 11.09 -7.27
N ALA A 306 16.53 11.66 -7.20
CA ALA A 306 15.31 10.91 -6.90
C ALA A 306 15.06 9.81 -7.92
N ASP A 307 14.51 8.66 -7.47
CA ASP A 307 14.12 7.55 -8.34
C ASP A 307 12.68 7.68 -8.87
N PHE A 308 11.82 8.40 -8.19
CA PHE A 308 10.52 8.86 -8.66
C PHE A 308 10.12 10.15 -7.94
N ILE A 309 9.19 10.90 -8.51
CA ILE A 309 8.77 12.19 -7.93
C ILE A 309 7.27 12.20 -7.70
N LYS A 310 6.87 12.58 -6.47
CA LYS A 310 5.47 12.75 -6.07
C LYS A 310 4.98 14.14 -6.35
N VAL A 311 3.77 14.22 -6.94
CA VAL A 311 3.12 15.46 -7.33
C VAL A 311 1.82 15.65 -6.56
N GLY A 312 1.71 16.77 -5.88
CA GLY A 312 0.47 17.20 -5.22
C GLY A 312 0.67 17.80 -3.83
N ILE A 313 0.19 19.02 -3.63
CA ILE A 313 0.17 19.71 -2.34
C ILE A 313 -1.26 20.16 -2.06
N GLY A 314 -1.80 19.78 -0.91
CA GLY A 314 -3.10 20.20 -0.44
C GLY A 314 -4.30 19.56 -1.17
N GLY A 315 -4.10 18.52 -2.01
CA GLY A 315 -5.17 17.83 -2.76
C GLY A 315 -5.81 16.64 -2.05
N GLY A 316 -5.28 16.21 -0.91
CA GLY A 316 -5.81 15.07 -0.14
C GLY A 316 -7.15 15.38 0.53
N SER A 317 -8.03 14.36 0.67
CA SER A 317 -9.38 14.52 1.22
C SER A 317 -9.43 15.05 2.66
N ILE A 318 -8.36 14.86 3.42
CA ILE A 318 -8.22 15.26 4.82
C ILE A 318 -7.08 16.25 5.04
N CYS A 319 -6.45 16.72 3.94
CA CYS A 319 -5.43 17.76 3.97
C CYS A 319 -6.11 19.14 3.95
N ILE A 320 -5.76 19.99 4.93
CA ILE A 320 -6.24 21.36 5.04
C ILE A 320 -5.11 22.39 4.86
N THR A 321 -3.98 21.99 4.30
CA THR A 321 -2.84 22.89 4.03
C THR A 321 -3.24 24.13 3.23
N ARG A 322 -4.10 23.95 2.19
CA ARG A 322 -4.59 25.07 1.38
C ARG A 322 -5.44 26.05 2.18
N GLU A 323 -6.26 25.53 3.09
CA GLU A 323 -7.09 26.34 3.98
C GLU A 323 -6.25 27.09 5.03
N GLN A 324 -5.28 26.40 5.62
CA GLN A 324 -4.47 26.94 6.72
C GLN A 324 -3.34 27.86 6.25
N LYS A 325 -2.71 27.56 5.10
CA LYS A 325 -1.49 28.23 4.63
C LYS A 325 -1.66 28.94 3.28
N GLY A 326 -2.73 28.67 2.54
CA GLY A 326 -2.89 29.15 1.18
C GLY A 326 -1.89 28.53 0.19
N ILE A 327 -1.28 27.39 0.52
CA ILE A 327 -0.26 26.72 -0.30
C ILE A 327 -0.89 25.54 -1.04
N GLY A 328 -0.63 25.43 -2.34
CA GLY A 328 -1.07 24.33 -3.19
C GLY A 328 -1.35 24.73 -4.62
N ARG A 329 -1.65 23.76 -5.46
CA ARG A 329 -2.02 23.95 -6.87
C ARG A 329 -3.10 22.93 -7.25
N GLY A 330 -3.96 23.22 -8.23
CA GLY A 330 -4.93 22.25 -8.77
C GLY A 330 -4.22 21.00 -9.27
N GLN A 331 -4.68 19.81 -8.87
CA GLN A 331 -3.92 18.57 -9.05
C GLN A 331 -3.68 18.22 -10.52
N ALA A 332 -4.68 18.41 -11.39
CA ALA A 332 -4.53 18.13 -12.82
C ALA A 332 -3.51 19.06 -13.47
N THR A 333 -3.56 20.36 -13.17
CA THR A 333 -2.60 21.35 -13.69
C THR A 333 -1.18 21.05 -13.21
N ALA A 334 -1.00 20.76 -11.92
CA ALA A 334 0.31 20.42 -11.36
C ALA A 334 0.89 19.15 -12.01
N LEU A 335 0.05 18.13 -12.21
CA LEU A 335 0.48 16.87 -12.82
C LEU A 335 0.92 17.07 -14.27
N ILE A 336 0.13 17.77 -15.08
CA ILE A 336 0.45 18.06 -16.49
C ILE A 336 1.79 18.82 -16.59
N ASP A 337 1.99 19.84 -15.76
CA ASP A 337 3.21 20.66 -15.75
C ASP A 337 4.46 19.82 -15.39
N VAL A 338 4.35 19.02 -14.35
CA VAL A 338 5.44 18.14 -13.89
C VAL A 338 5.74 17.04 -14.90
N CYS A 339 4.70 16.41 -15.50
CA CYS A 339 4.91 15.36 -16.49
C CYS A 339 5.54 15.89 -17.78
N LYS A 340 5.21 17.13 -18.17
CA LYS A 340 5.89 17.80 -19.26
C LYS A 340 7.38 18.02 -18.95
N ALA A 341 7.69 18.51 -17.76
CA ALA A 341 9.08 18.66 -17.31
C ALA A 341 9.85 17.33 -17.27
N ARG A 342 9.18 16.22 -16.87
CA ARG A 342 9.75 14.86 -16.93
C ARG A 342 10.11 14.46 -18.35
N ASP A 343 9.20 14.69 -19.31
CA ASP A 343 9.43 14.32 -20.71
C ASP A 343 10.58 15.15 -21.30
N GLU A 344 10.64 16.45 -21.03
CA GLU A 344 11.78 17.30 -21.41
C GLU A 344 13.09 16.81 -20.79
N TYR A 345 13.10 16.49 -19.49
CA TYR A 345 14.29 15.96 -18.81
C TYR A 345 14.74 14.61 -19.38
N PHE A 346 13.80 13.74 -19.75
CA PHE A 346 14.10 12.48 -20.40
C PHE A 346 14.73 12.68 -21.79
N GLU A 347 14.24 13.61 -22.59
CA GLU A 347 14.86 13.95 -23.89
C GLU A 347 16.26 14.54 -23.74
N GLU A 348 16.48 15.38 -22.71
CA GLU A 348 17.76 16.03 -22.44
C GLU A 348 18.83 15.05 -21.91
N THR A 349 18.45 14.13 -21.02
CA THR A 349 19.40 13.32 -20.23
C THR A 349 19.38 11.84 -20.56
N GLY A 350 18.32 11.34 -21.19
CA GLY A 350 18.06 9.92 -21.37
C GLY A 350 17.61 9.20 -20.10
N VAL A 351 17.41 9.91 -18.97
CA VAL A 351 16.94 9.34 -17.69
C VAL A 351 15.44 9.55 -17.56
N TYR A 352 14.67 8.46 -17.54
CA TYR A 352 13.24 8.51 -17.23
C TYR A 352 13.01 8.41 -15.73
N ILE A 353 12.32 9.41 -15.18
CA ILE A 353 11.97 9.44 -13.75
C ILE A 353 10.45 9.35 -13.62
N PRO A 354 9.90 8.24 -13.13
CA PRO A 354 8.45 8.09 -12.97
C PRO A 354 7.82 9.17 -12.10
N VAL A 355 6.61 9.58 -12.47
CA VAL A 355 5.81 10.57 -11.76
C VAL A 355 4.64 9.90 -11.05
N CYS A 356 4.56 10.10 -9.74
CA CYS A 356 3.48 9.64 -8.88
C CYS A 356 2.47 10.77 -8.64
N SER A 357 1.23 10.61 -9.08
CA SER A 357 0.15 11.54 -8.70
C SER A 357 -0.35 11.25 -7.29
N ASP A 358 -0.17 12.18 -6.36
CA ASP A 358 -0.54 12.03 -4.95
C ASP A 358 -1.63 13.04 -4.54
N GLY A 359 -2.81 12.51 -4.18
CA GLY A 359 -3.98 13.32 -3.83
C GLY A 359 -4.87 13.70 -5.01
N GLY A 360 -6.02 14.32 -4.71
CA GLY A 360 -7.00 14.81 -5.70
C GLY A 360 -7.87 13.73 -6.35
N ILE A 361 -7.59 12.44 -6.13
CA ILE A 361 -8.37 11.34 -6.68
C ILE A 361 -9.56 11.04 -5.77
N VAL A 362 -10.76 11.35 -6.28
CA VAL A 362 -12.04 11.14 -5.58
C VAL A 362 -12.82 9.99 -6.19
N TYR A 363 -12.82 9.86 -7.50
CA TYR A 363 -13.58 8.86 -8.27
C TYR A 363 -12.63 7.94 -9.06
N ASP A 364 -13.09 6.75 -9.42
CA ASP A 364 -12.29 5.80 -10.20
C ASP A 364 -11.84 6.38 -11.55
N TYR A 365 -12.70 7.16 -12.24
CA TYR A 365 -12.33 7.77 -13.52
C TYR A 365 -11.20 8.81 -13.40
N HIS A 366 -10.99 9.44 -12.22
CA HIS A 366 -9.84 10.31 -11.98
C HIS A 366 -8.51 9.57 -12.12
N MET A 367 -8.50 8.26 -11.86
CA MET A 367 -7.30 7.43 -12.04
C MET A 367 -6.90 7.34 -13.50
N THR A 368 -7.87 7.12 -14.39
CA THR A 368 -7.59 7.09 -15.84
C THR A 368 -7.19 8.48 -16.35
N LEU A 369 -7.81 9.56 -15.84
CA LEU A 369 -7.39 10.92 -16.15
C LEU A 369 -5.96 11.20 -15.70
N ALA A 370 -5.57 10.81 -14.48
CA ALA A 370 -4.21 11.00 -13.98
C ALA A 370 -3.19 10.26 -14.85
N LEU A 371 -3.46 9.02 -15.24
CA LEU A 371 -2.62 8.25 -16.15
C LEU A 371 -2.53 8.92 -17.54
N ALA A 372 -3.65 9.39 -18.09
CA ALA A 372 -3.70 10.10 -19.37
C ALA A 372 -2.93 11.43 -19.36
N MET A 373 -2.89 12.12 -18.21
CA MET A 373 -2.14 13.36 -18.01
C MET A 373 -0.63 13.14 -17.77
N GLY A 374 -0.19 11.89 -17.77
CA GLY A 374 1.22 11.54 -17.72
C GLY A 374 1.71 10.87 -16.43
N ALA A 375 0.86 10.67 -15.41
CA ALA A 375 1.25 9.90 -14.24
C ALA A 375 1.64 8.47 -14.63
N ASP A 376 2.71 7.96 -14.04
CA ASP A 376 3.08 6.55 -14.16
C ASP A 376 2.30 5.70 -13.16
N PHE A 377 2.06 6.23 -11.97
CA PHE A 377 1.25 5.59 -10.94
C PHE A 377 0.65 6.62 -9.97
N MET A 378 -0.22 6.15 -9.09
CA MET A 378 -0.97 7.01 -8.16
C MET A 378 -0.79 6.58 -6.73
N MET A 379 -0.55 7.54 -5.82
CA MET A 379 -0.57 7.33 -4.38
C MET A 379 -1.97 7.64 -3.83
N LEU A 380 -2.56 6.66 -3.13
CA LEU A 380 -3.96 6.69 -2.74
C LEU A 380 -4.10 6.53 -1.21
N GLY A 381 -4.65 7.55 -0.55
CA GLY A 381 -4.93 7.55 0.89
C GLY A 381 -6.36 7.09 1.17
N ARG A 382 -7.36 7.97 0.91
CA ARG A 382 -8.78 7.71 1.18
C ARG A 382 -9.29 6.41 0.53
N TYR A 383 -8.82 6.08 -0.66
CA TYR A 383 -9.22 4.88 -1.37
C TYR A 383 -8.91 3.62 -0.56
N PHE A 384 -7.65 3.47 -0.09
CA PHE A 384 -7.22 2.30 0.67
C PHE A 384 -7.66 2.34 2.14
N ALA A 385 -7.87 3.51 2.73
CA ALA A 385 -8.35 3.64 4.11
C ALA A 385 -9.69 2.94 4.37
N ARG A 386 -10.50 2.71 3.32
CA ARG A 386 -11.85 2.16 3.37
C ARG A 386 -11.92 0.64 3.52
N PHE A 387 -10.80 -0.07 3.39
CA PHE A 387 -10.77 -1.52 3.25
C PHE A 387 -10.47 -2.25 4.56
N ASP A 388 -10.81 -3.52 4.60
CA ASP A 388 -10.55 -4.41 5.75
C ASP A 388 -9.07 -4.49 6.12
N GLU A 389 -8.18 -4.32 5.13
CA GLU A 389 -6.75 -4.45 5.27
C GLU A 389 -6.06 -3.20 5.80
N SER A 390 -6.72 -2.04 5.79
CA SER A 390 -6.18 -0.83 6.43
C SER A 390 -6.14 -1.00 7.96
N PRO A 391 -5.16 -0.36 8.66
CA PRO A 391 -4.90 -0.63 10.07
C PRO A 391 -5.94 -0.06 11.04
N THR A 392 -6.89 0.73 10.56
CA THR A 392 -7.88 1.43 11.40
C THR A 392 -9.09 0.56 11.75
N ASN A 393 -9.83 0.96 12.79
CA ASN A 393 -11.02 0.25 13.23
C ASN A 393 -12.21 0.49 12.29
N LYS A 394 -13.02 -0.57 12.12
CA LYS A 394 -14.34 -0.46 11.54
C LYS A 394 -15.34 -0.13 12.67
N VAL A 395 -16.05 0.97 12.51
CA VAL A 395 -17.04 1.48 13.48
C VAL A 395 -18.42 1.58 12.84
N ASN A 396 -19.48 1.48 13.65
CA ASN A 396 -20.85 1.71 13.19
C ASN A 396 -21.30 3.10 13.63
N ILE A 397 -21.65 3.96 12.69
CA ILE A 397 -22.15 5.30 12.94
C ILE A 397 -23.54 5.39 12.31
N ASN A 398 -24.56 5.53 13.14
CA ASN A 398 -25.97 5.64 12.71
C ASN A 398 -26.41 4.53 11.73
N GLY A 399 -25.99 3.29 11.98
CA GLY A 399 -26.32 2.14 11.13
C GLY A 399 -25.41 1.93 9.91
N THR A 400 -24.50 2.84 9.66
CA THR A 400 -23.54 2.74 8.54
C THR A 400 -22.15 2.36 9.03
N TYR A 401 -21.55 1.37 8.39
CA TYR A 401 -20.16 1.01 8.67
C TYR A 401 -19.18 2.00 8.06
N MET A 402 -18.28 2.50 8.90
CA MET A 402 -17.23 3.46 8.57
C MET A 402 -15.88 2.92 9.02
N LYS A 403 -14.80 3.48 8.46
CA LYS A 403 -13.42 3.30 8.94
C LYS A 403 -12.90 4.64 9.46
N GLU A 404 -12.14 4.61 10.54
CA GLU A 404 -11.42 5.80 11.00
C GLU A 404 -10.37 6.22 9.97
N TYR A 405 -10.22 7.51 9.75
CA TYR A 405 -9.28 8.06 8.77
C TYR A 405 -8.78 9.44 9.20
N TRP A 406 -7.47 9.56 9.43
CA TRP A 406 -6.85 10.81 9.89
C TRP A 406 -5.61 11.17 9.07
N GLY A 407 -5.35 12.47 8.95
CA GLY A 407 -4.19 13.01 8.24
C GLY A 407 -2.92 12.95 9.07
N GLU A 408 -1.77 12.83 8.41
CA GLU A 408 -0.45 12.86 9.06
C GLU A 408 -0.16 14.23 9.72
N GLY A 409 -0.78 15.32 9.25
CA GLY A 409 -0.72 16.64 9.86
C GLY A 409 -1.75 16.88 10.97
N SER A 410 -2.47 15.87 11.43
CA SER A 410 -3.42 15.97 12.54
C SER A 410 -2.76 15.79 13.90
N SER A 411 -3.40 16.25 14.96
CA SER A 411 -2.98 16.01 16.35
C SER A 411 -2.99 14.53 16.73
N ARG A 412 -3.78 13.72 16.04
CA ARG A 412 -3.85 12.27 16.24
C ARG A 412 -2.60 11.56 15.74
N ALA A 413 -2.12 11.89 14.54
CA ALA A 413 -0.94 11.26 13.96
C ALA A 413 0.35 11.65 14.70
N ARG A 414 0.44 12.88 15.20
CA ARG A 414 1.62 13.45 15.86
C ARG A 414 2.89 13.38 14.99
N ASN A 415 2.73 13.41 13.67
CA ASN A 415 3.84 13.33 12.71
C ASN A 415 4.47 14.71 12.47
N TRP A 416 5.14 15.24 13.50
CA TRP A 416 5.81 16.54 13.43
C TRP A 416 7.06 16.53 12.54
N GLN A 417 7.65 15.38 12.32
CA GLN A 417 8.89 15.20 11.55
C GLN A 417 8.69 15.42 10.04
N ARG A 418 7.44 15.35 9.58
CA ARG A 418 7.06 15.64 8.20
C ARG A 418 7.26 17.10 7.79
N TYR A 419 7.39 18.00 8.77
CA TYR A 419 7.42 19.43 8.56
C TYR A 419 8.79 20.01 8.86
N ASP A 420 9.33 20.81 7.93
CA ASP A 420 10.63 21.47 8.05
C ASP A 420 10.52 22.74 8.91
N MET A 421 10.56 22.55 10.23
CA MET A 421 10.28 23.61 11.21
C MET A 421 11.53 24.11 11.96
N GLY A 422 12.71 24.01 11.37
CA GLY A 422 13.94 24.54 11.97
C GLY A 422 14.25 23.99 13.38
N GLY A 423 13.88 22.74 13.68
CA GLY A 423 14.10 22.10 14.98
C GLY A 423 12.96 22.25 15.98
N ALA A 424 11.82 22.90 15.65
CA ALA A 424 10.66 22.96 16.51
C ALA A 424 10.04 21.57 16.73
N ALA A 425 9.71 21.25 17.97
CA ALA A 425 9.24 19.91 18.36
C ALA A 425 7.73 19.68 18.12
N LYS A 426 6.97 20.69 17.70
CA LYS A 426 5.50 20.64 17.58
C LYS A 426 4.99 21.65 16.56
N LEU A 427 3.99 21.25 15.75
CA LEU A 427 3.24 22.18 14.90
C LEU A 427 2.48 23.21 15.74
N SER A 428 2.42 24.43 15.24
CA SER A 428 1.61 25.50 15.84
C SER A 428 0.12 25.38 15.51
N PHE A 429 -0.22 24.67 14.43
CA PHE A 429 -1.56 24.40 13.95
C PHE A 429 -1.59 23.07 13.16
N GLU A 430 -2.79 22.53 12.97
CA GLU A 430 -2.98 21.29 12.23
C GLU A 430 -3.09 21.55 10.72
N GLU A 431 -2.54 20.64 9.92
CA GLU A 431 -2.66 20.62 8.47
C GLU A 431 -3.43 19.41 7.97
N GLY A 432 -4.04 18.65 8.85
CA GLY A 432 -4.89 17.51 8.57
C GLY A 432 -5.98 17.34 9.61
N VAL A 433 -7.06 16.66 9.23
CA VAL A 433 -8.20 16.40 10.10
C VAL A 433 -8.29 14.93 10.51
N ASP A 434 -8.98 14.65 11.63
CA ASP A 434 -9.43 13.33 12.05
C ASP A 434 -10.86 13.13 11.57
N SER A 435 -11.15 12.01 10.90
CA SER A 435 -12.41 11.81 10.22
C SER A 435 -12.77 10.32 10.05
N TYR A 436 -13.85 10.07 9.36
CA TYR A 436 -14.30 8.75 8.96
C TYR A 436 -14.46 8.68 7.44
N VAL A 437 -14.25 7.47 6.88
CA VAL A 437 -14.55 7.15 5.48
C VAL A 437 -15.53 5.98 5.41
N PRO A 438 -16.42 5.92 4.41
CA PRO A 438 -17.31 4.78 4.24
C PRO A 438 -16.51 3.48 4.07
N TYR A 439 -16.87 2.46 4.85
CA TYR A 439 -16.31 1.13 4.73
C TYR A 439 -16.71 0.49 3.39
N ALA A 440 -15.78 -0.18 2.73
CA ALA A 440 -15.98 -0.72 1.39
C ALA A 440 -15.63 -2.22 1.24
N GLY A 441 -15.33 -2.93 2.32
CA GLY A 441 -15.01 -4.36 2.26
C GLY A 441 -13.55 -4.63 1.89
N SER A 442 -13.29 -5.71 1.14
CA SER A 442 -11.94 -6.17 0.84
C SER A 442 -11.22 -5.28 -0.19
N LEU A 443 -9.90 -5.13 -0.04
CA LEU A 443 -9.03 -4.47 -1.01
C LEU A 443 -9.14 -5.15 -2.38
N LYS A 444 -9.05 -6.47 -2.43
CA LYS A 444 -9.07 -7.25 -3.66
C LYS A 444 -10.27 -6.94 -4.54
N ASP A 445 -11.48 -7.00 -3.98
CA ASP A 445 -12.71 -6.80 -4.75
C ASP A 445 -12.80 -5.39 -5.31
N ASN A 446 -12.44 -4.40 -4.51
CA ASN A 446 -12.49 -3.00 -4.91
C ASN A 446 -11.40 -2.65 -5.95
N VAL A 447 -10.16 -3.12 -5.77
CA VAL A 447 -9.08 -2.91 -6.75
C VAL A 447 -9.45 -3.54 -8.08
N ASN A 448 -9.95 -4.78 -8.09
CA ASN A 448 -10.35 -5.45 -9.32
C ASN A 448 -11.48 -4.70 -10.05
N LEU A 449 -12.49 -4.21 -9.32
CA LEU A 449 -13.57 -3.41 -9.90
C LEU A 449 -13.05 -2.08 -10.49
N THR A 450 -12.19 -1.38 -9.76
CA THR A 450 -11.59 -0.11 -10.21
C THR A 450 -10.73 -0.33 -11.45
N LEU A 451 -9.88 -1.36 -11.47
CA LEU A 451 -9.03 -1.66 -12.62
C LEU A 451 -9.83 -2.11 -13.84
N ALA A 452 -10.97 -2.77 -13.65
CA ALA A 452 -11.88 -3.09 -14.76
C ALA A 452 -12.41 -1.81 -15.42
N LYS A 453 -12.78 -0.78 -14.64
CA LYS A 453 -13.18 0.53 -15.17
C LYS A 453 -12.04 1.23 -15.90
N VAL A 454 -10.83 1.25 -15.30
CA VAL A 454 -9.62 1.85 -15.93
C VAL A 454 -9.34 1.18 -17.28
N ARG A 455 -9.29 -0.15 -17.32
CA ARG A 455 -9.07 -0.89 -18.58
C ARG A 455 -10.14 -0.60 -19.63
N SER A 456 -11.41 -0.56 -19.24
CA SER A 456 -12.52 -0.23 -20.14
C SER A 456 -12.36 1.17 -20.73
N THR A 457 -12.03 2.16 -19.91
CA THR A 457 -11.80 3.55 -20.38
C THR A 457 -10.58 3.64 -21.31
N MET A 458 -9.50 2.92 -21.03
CA MET A 458 -8.33 2.85 -21.92
C MET A 458 -8.70 2.28 -23.28
N CYS A 459 -9.53 1.22 -23.32
CA CYS A 459 -10.06 0.68 -24.59
C CYS A 459 -10.85 1.73 -25.36
N ASN A 460 -11.68 2.53 -24.70
CA ASN A 460 -12.42 3.63 -25.35
C ASN A 460 -11.49 4.72 -25.92
N CYS A 461 -10.29 4.86 -25.38
CA CYS A 461 -9.24 5.76 -25.89
C CYS A 461 -8.36 5.10 -26.97
N GLY A 462 -8.56 3.81 -27.27
CA GLY A 462 -7.74 3.06 -28.23
C GLY A 462 -6.35 2.70 -27.71
N ALA A 463 -6.17 2.63 -26.38
CA ALA A 463 -4.89 2.37 -25.71
C ALA A 463 -4.89 0.99 -25.04
N LEU A 464 -3.78 0.24 -25.20
CA LEU A 464 -3.58 -1.08 -24.63
C LEU A 464 -2.55 -1.10 -23.51
N ASN A 465 -1.86 0.01 -23.26
CA ASN A 465 -0.94 0.21 -22.13
C ASN A 465 -0.93 1.70 -21.73
N ILE A 466 -0.30 1.99 -20.59
CA ILE A 466 -0.28 3.35 -20.02
C ILE A 466 0.41 4.33 -20.96
N ARG A 467 1.52 3.94 -21.59
CA ARG A 467 2.24 4.81 -22.54
C ARG A 467 1.40 5.17 -23.73
N GLU A 468 0.70 4.20 -24.32
CA GLU A 468 -0.25 4.47 -25.40
C GLU A 468 -1.40 5.38 -24.98
N LEU A 469 -1.89 5.27 -23.73
CA LEU A 469 -2.88 6.18 -23.21
C LEU A 469 -2.37 7.61 -23.16
N GLN A 470 -1.15 7.82 -22.63
CA GLN A 470 -0.51 9.14 -22.57
C GLN A 470 -0.31 9.75 -23.97
N GLU A 471 -0.02 8.94 -24.99
CA GLU A 471 0.20 9.39 -26.36
C GLU A 471 -1.10 9.66 -27.15
N LYS A 472 -2.16 8.87 -26.88
CA LYS A 472 -3.38 8.87 -27.69
C LYS A 472 -4.54 9.64 -27.04
N ALA A 473 -4.52 9.81 -25.71
CA ALA A 473 -5.63 10.41 -24.99
C ALA A 473 -5.88 11.86 -25.43
N LYS A 474 -7.16 12.20 -25.53
CA LYS A 474 -7.62 13.56 -25.76
C LYS A 474 -8.43 14.01 -24.54
N LEU A 475 -8.03 15.10 -23.95
CA LEU A 475 -8.66 15.68 -22.77
C LEU A 475 -9.43 16.94 -23.16
N THR A 476 -10.59 17.14 -22.57
CA THR A 476 -11.37 18.37 -22.68
C THR A 476 -11.72 18.90 -21.31
N LEU A 477 -11.60 20.21 -21.12
CA LEU A 477 -12.17 20.90 -19.96
C LEU A 477 -13.68 20.91 -20.06
N VAL A 478 -14.35 20.75 -18.94
CA VAL A 478 -15.81 20.79 -18.85
C VAL A 478 -16.29 21.95 -18.00
N SER A 479 -17.44 22.51 -18.36
CA SER A 479 -18.09 23.56 -17.59
C SER A 479 -18.75 22.98 -16.34
N ALA A 480 -19.11 23.84 -15.39
CA ALA A 480 -19.86 23.45 -14.19
C ALA A 480 -21.21 22.76 -14.57
N THR A 481 -21.86 23.17 -15.67
CA THR A 481 -23.09 22.54 -16.17
C THR A 481 -22.82 21.12 -16.69
N SER A 482 -21.71 20.91 -17.43
CA SER A 482 -21.32 19.59 -17.89
C SER A 482 -20.97 18.62 -16.76
N LEU A 483 -20.48 19.12 -15.63
CA LEU A 483 -20.27 18.29 -14.43
C LEU A 483 -21.59 17.74 -13.88
N VAL A 484 -22.65 18.55 -13.89
CA VAL A 484 -23.99 18.11 -13.46
C VAL A 484 -24.57 17.11 -14.46
N GLU A 485 -24.42 17.36 -15.77
CA GLU A 485 -24.81 16.46 -16.84
C GLU A 485 -24.13 15.08 -16.74
N GLY A 486 -22.89 15.04 -16.24
CA GLY A 486 -22.09 13.81 -16.11
C GLY A 486 -22.59 12.82 -15.04
N GLY A 487 -23.57 13.18 -14.23
CA GLY A 487 -24.19 12.32 -13.22
C GLY A 487 -25.62 11.91 -13.59
N ALA A 488 -26.21 10.98 -12.85
CA ALA A 488 -27.62 10.71 -12.97
C ALA A 488 -28.41 11.97 -12.55
N HIS A 489 -29.21 12.53 -13.47
CA HIS A 489 -30.00 13.73 -13.26
C HIS A 489 -31.41 13.55 -13.80
N ASP A 490 -32.35 14.33 -13.32
CA ASP A 490 -33.77 14.26 -13.69
C ASP A 490 -34.44 12.89 -13.51
N VAL A 491 -33.87 12.04 -12.65
CA VAL A 491 -34.39 10.72 -12.29
C VAL A 491 -34.34 10.47 -10.79
N MET A 492 -35.27 9.67 -10.29
CA MET A 492 -35.24 9.16 -8.93
C MET A 492 -34.57 7.80 -8.90
N LEU A 493 -33.42 7.70 -8.24
CA LEU A 493 -32.70 6.43 -8.09
C LEU A 493 -33.49 5.51 -7.14
N LYS A 494 -33.73 4.25 -7.58
CA LYS A 494 -34.43 3.23 -6.77
C LYS A 494 -33.54 2.73 -5.61
N GLU A 495 -32.24 2.60 -5.86
CA GLU A 495 -31.22 2.26 -4.87
C GLU A 495 -29.92 2.96 -5.24
N ASN A 496 -29.12 3.29 -4.22
CA ASN A 496 -27.72 3.75 -4.42
C ASN A 496 -26.83 2.55 -4.73
N SER A 497 -27.18 1.78 -5.77
CA SER A 497 -26.63 0.46 -6.03
C SER A 497 -25.14 0.45 -6.43
N ASN A 498 -24.49 1.59 -6.70
CA ASN A 498 -23.09 1.62 -7.10
C ASN A 498 -22.34 2.93 -6.81
N SER A 499 -22.87 3.86 -6.04
CA SER A 499 -22.03 4.96 -5.58
C SER A 499 -21.36 4.58 -4.27
N ASN A 500 -20.16 4.06 -4.35
CA ASN A 500 -19.24 3.97 -3.20
C ASN A 500 -18.87 5.35 -2.62
N TYR A 501 -19.61 6.39 -3.00
CA TYR A 501 -19.36 7.77 -2.61
C TYR A 501 -20.66 8.40 -2.09
N PRO A 502 -20.67 8.94 -0.87
CA PRO A 502 -21.76 9.79 -0.42
C PRO A 502 -21.82 11.02 -1.35
N LYS A 503 -23.03 11.38 -1.75
CA LYS A 503 -23.28 12.66 -2.42
C LYS A 503 -23.03 13.82 -1.48
#